data_54a3584caf7d2fba3118271f9ca79dea
#
_entry.id   54a3584caf7d2fba3118271f9ca79dea
#
_cell.length_a   1.000
_cell.length_b   1.000
_cell.length_c   1.000
_cell.angle_alpha   90.00
_cell.angle_beta   90.00
_cell.angle_gamma   90.00
#
_symmetry.space_group_name_H-M   'P 1'
#
loop_
_entity.id
_entity.type
_entity.pdbx_description
1 polymer ?
#
loop_
_entity_poly.entity_id
_entity_poly.type
_entity_poly.pdbx_seq_one_letter_code
_entity_poly.pdbx_strand_id
1 'polypeptide(L)'
;LHPRVRRQRQMCIRDSANKLMGRFLYELGQKVTFALVDLEGGTKDNAITRKSRAVLVADAEDRQAVEMYAASCQADFRKEYSGTDGAITISVSSQGEQQVSALTMTSKEKAVFFLMHIPYGIEKMSGEIEGLVETSNNIGVLRIEDGMLCASCGIRSSVGSAKLYVSEKIQYLTEFLGGEYTVMGDYPAWEYKKDSVLRELMADTYRELFGKEASVKAIHAGLECGLFYDKIPGLDCVSFGPSMQDIHTTEEKLSISSTARMWEYLVKVLENIRG
;
A
#
# COMPACT_ATOMS: atom_id res chain seq x y z
N LEU A 1 12.31 11.15 -17.27
CA LEU A 1 11.51 10.63 -16.14
C LEU A 1 12.35 9.60 -15.38
N HIS A 2 12.73 9.93 -14.15
CA HIS A 2 13.64 9.10 -13.36
C HIS A 2 12.99 7.72 -13.05
N PRO A 3 13.74 6.58 -13.11
CA PRO A 3 13.19 5.23 -12.87
C PRO A 3 12.45 5.09 -11.53
N ARG A 4 12.81 5.88 -10.51
CA ARG A 4 12.15 5.86 -9.18
C ARG A 4 10.73 6.42 -9.20
N VAL A 5 10.45 7.47 -9.98
CA VAL A 5 9.09 8.02 -10.13
C VAL A 5 8.18 7.01 -10.84
N ARG A 6 8.72 6.25 -11.79
CA ARG A 6 8.00 5.15 -12.44
C ARG A 6 7.70 4.01 -11.46
N ARG A 7 8.63 3.63 -10.57
CA ARG A 7 8.38 2.59 -9.54
C ARG A 7 7.33 3.03 -8.51
N GLN A 8 7.37 4.27 -8.06
CA GLN A 8 6.36 4.80 -7.15
C GLN A 8 4.98 4.88 -7.80
N ARG A 9 4.88 5.36 -9.05
CA ARG A 9 3.63 5.31 -9.82
C ARG A 9 3.13 3.89 -10.04
N GLN A 10 4.01 2.94 -10.33
CA GLN A 10 3.64 1.53 -10.49
C GLN A 10 3.18 0.89 -9.18
N MET A 11 3.76 1.23 -8.03
CA MET A 11 3.31 0.73 -6.72
C MET A 11 1.91 1.25 -6.34
N CYS A 12 1.58 2.48 -6.71
CA CYS A 12 0.28 3.09 -6.38
C CYS A 12 -0.86 2.69 -7.34
N ILE A 13 -0.54 2.13 -8.51
CA ILE A 13 -1.51 1.82 -9.58
C ILE A 13 -1.78 0.31 -9.71
N ARG A 14 -0.94 -0.56 -9.10
CA ARG A 14 -1.18 -2.00 -9.09
C ARG A 14 -2.31 -2.35 -8.15
N ASP A 15 -3.29 -3.09 -8.67
CA ASP A 15 -4.31 -3.66 -7.80
C ASP A 15 -3.79 -4.84 -6.99
N SER A 16 -4.33 -4.96 -5.79
CA SER A 16 -4.04 -6.06 -4.88
C SER A 16 -4.82 -7.31 -5.31
N ALA A 17 -4.13 -8.43 -5.38
CA ALA A 17 -4.78 -9.72 -5.57
C ALA A 17 -5.86 -9.98 -4.50
N ASN A 18 -5.70 -9.44 -3.28
CA ASN A 18 -6.71 -9.53 -2.22
C ASN A 18 -8.00 -8.76 -2.58
N LYS A 19 -7.87 -7.59 -3.18
CA LYS A 19 -9.03 -6.80 -3.61
C LYS A 19 -9.75 -7.45 -4.79
N LEU A 20 -8.98 -7.96 -5.76
CA LEU A 20 -9.53 -8.69 -6.90
C LEU A 20 -10.20 -10.00 -6.46
N MET A 21 -9.65 -10.69 -5.45
CA MET A 21 -10.27 -11.87 -4.86
C MET A 21 -11.63 -11.54 -4.21
N GLY A 22 -11.73 -10.41 -3.50
CA GLY A 22 -13.00 -9.96 -2.94
C GLY A 22 -14.08 -9.78 -4.02
N ARG A 23 -13.72 -9.11 -5.12
CA ARG A 23 -14.61 -8.95 -6.27
C ARG A 23 -14.96 -10.30 -6.93
N PHE A 24 -13.97 -11.16 -7.13
CA PHE A 24 -14.18 -12.52 -7.67
C PHE A 24 -15.18 -13.32 -6.84
N LEU A 25 -15.02 -13.33 -5.52
CA LEU A 25 -15.91 -14.06 -4.62
C LEU A 25 -17.32 -13.48 -4.61
N TYR A 26 -17.46 -12.16 -4.63
CA TYR A 26 -18.76 -11.51 -4.71
C TYR A 26 -19.50 -11.88 -5.99
N GLU A 27 -18.87 -11.72 -7.15
CA GLU A 27 -19.51 -11.99 -8.44
C GLU A 27 -19.76 -13.49 -8.67
N LEU A 28 -18.86 -14.36 -8.18
CA LEU A 28 -19.08 -15.81 -8.19
C LEU A 28 -20.32 -16.18 -7.37
N GLY A 29 -20.49 -15.56 -6.19
CA GLY A 29 -21.64 -15.81 -5.32
C GLY A 29 -23.00 -15.43 -5.92
N GLN A 30 -23.01 -14.62 -6.98
CA GLN A 30 -24.24 -14.34 -7.75
C GLN A 30 -24.61 -15.46 -8.75
N LYS A 31 -23.71 -16.42 -8.96
CA LYS A 31 -23.85 -17.47 -9.98
C LYS A 31 -23.88 -18.87 -9.35
N VAL A 32 -23.12 -19.07 -8.30
CA VAL A 32 -22.90 -20.37 -7.66
C VAL A 32 -23.02 -20.22 -6.15
N THR A 33 -23.75 -21.13 -5.52
CA THR A 33 -23.75 -21.22 -4.06
C THR A 33 -22.50 -21.94 -3.58
N PHE A 34 -21.71 -21.28 -2.72
CA PHE A 34 -20.50 -21.88 -2.16
C PHE A 34 -20.30 -21.51 -0.69
N ALA A 35 -19.56 -22.35 0.02
CA ALA A 35 -19.03 -22.04 1.34
C ALA A 35 -17.53 -21.68 1.22
N LEU A 36 -17.08 -20.72 2.00
CA LEU A 36 -15.67 -20.30 2.05
C LEU A 36 -14.96 -21.07 3.17
N VAL A 37 -13.93 -21.82 2.82
CA VAL A 37 -13.13 -22.63 3.75
C VAL A 37 -11.90 -21.87 4.19
N ASP A 38 -11.17 -21.31 3.22
CA ASP A 38 -9.91 -20.62 3.46
C ASP A 38 -9.75 -19.44 2.50
N LEU A 39 -9.03 -18.43 2.95
CA LEU A 39 -8.70 -17.25 2.16
C LEU A 39 -7.37 -16.69 2.64
N GLU A 40 -6.40 -16.64 1.75
CA GLU A 40 -5.07 -16.13 2.07
C GLU A 40 -4.52 -15.24 0.96
N GLY A 41 -3.73 -14.25 1.33
CA GLY A 41 -3.03 -13.41 0.37
C GLY A 41 -2.07 -12.44 1.02
N GLY A 42 -0.87 -12.34 0.44
CA GLY A 42 0.19 -11.46 0.91
C GLY A 42 0.96 -11.98 2.13
N THR A 43 2.13 -11.40 2.33
CA THR A 43 3.06 -11.79 3.42
C THR A 43 3.59 -10.60 4.21
N LYS A 44 3.37 -9.38 3.72
CA LYS A 44 3.83 -8.12 4.35
C LYS A 44 2.74 -7.06 4.24
N ASP A 45 2.49 -6.39 5.33
CA ASP A 45 1.52 -5.29 5.43
C ASP A 45 1.84 -4.09 4.52
N ASN A 46 3.13 -3.82 4.32
CA ASN A 46 3.63 -2.70 3.53
C ASN A 46 3.88 -3.02 2.04
N ALA A 47 3.43 -4.18 1.57
CA ALA A 47 3.59 -4.61 0.17
C ALA A 47 2.24 -4.87 -0.50
N ILE A 48 2.11 -4.48 -1.77
CA ILE A 48 0.92 -4.82 -2.57
C ILE A 48 0.92 -6.32 -2.83
N THR A 49 -0.17 -6.98 -2.46
CA THR A 49 -0.32 -8.43 -2.59
C THR A 49 -0.40 -8.83 -4.05
N ARG A 50 0.48 -9.75 -4.46
CA ARG A 50 0.56 -10.25 -5.85
C ARG A 50 -0.20 -11.55 -6.08
N LYS A 51 -0.50 -12.31 -5.02
CA LYS A 51 -1.21 -13.58 -5.07
C LYS A 51 -2.22 -13.65 -3.95
N SER A 52 -3.42 -14.10 -4.26
CA SER A 52 -4.44 -14.45 -3.29
C SER A 52 -5.01 -15.80 -3.65
N ARG A 53 -5.40 -16.59 -2.66
CA ARG A 53 -5.95 -17.93 -2.80
C ARG A 53 -7.20 -18.05 -1.94
N ALA A 54 -8.24 -18.64 -2.49
CA ALA A 54 -9.42 -19.03 -1.76
C ALA A 54 -9.67 -20.54 -1.92
N VAL A 55 -10.14 -21.20 -0.86
CA VAL A 55 -10.64 -22.56 -0.90
C VAL A 55 -12.14 -22.51 -0.68
N LEU A 56 -12.88 -23.07 -1.63
CA LEU A 56 -14.33 -23.04 -1.67
C LEU A 56 -14.88 -24.47 -1.66
N VAL A 57 -16.07 -24.65 -1.09
CA VAL A 57 -16.90 -25.84 -1.27
C VAL A 57 -18.15 -25.44 -2.01
N ALA A 58 -18.41 -26.09 -3.13
CA ALA A 58 -19.60 -25.93 -3.95
C ALA A 58 -20.11 -27.33 -4.40
N ASP A 59 -21.32 -27.40 -4.93
CA ASP A 59 -21.83 -28.61 -5.49
C ASP A 59 -20.99 -29.06 -6.69
N ALA A 60 -20.82 -30.37 -6.87
CA ALA A 60 -19.99 -30.91 -7.96
C ALA A 60 -20.51 -30.50 -9.35
N GLU A 61 -21.81 -30.32 -9.48
CA GLU A 61 -22.47 -29.84 -10.71
C GLU A 61 -22.08 -28.39 -11.08
N ASP A 62 -21.74 -27.56 -10.09
CA ASP A 62 -21.34 -26.16 -10.29
C ASP A 62 -19.89 -25.98 -10.74
N ARG A 63 -19.09 -27.06 -10.77
CA ARG A 63 -17.68 -26.99 -11.14
C ARG A 63 -17.45 -26.29 -12.47
N GLN A 64 -18.21 -26.64 -13.50
CA GLN A 64 -18.09 -26.04 -14.82
C GLN A 64 -18.43 -24.55 -14.79
N ALA A 65 -19.45 -24.15 -14.02
CA ALA A 65 -19.84 -22.76 -13.87
C ALA A 65 -18.72 -21.94 -13.19
N VAL A 66 -18.06 -22.48 -12.16
CA VAL A 66 -16.91 -21.86 -11.50
C VAL A 66 -15.73 -21.66 -12.47
N GLU A 67 -15.38 -22.71 -13.24
CA GLU A 67 -14.29 -22.66 -14.22
C GLU A 67 -14.58 -21.65 -15.35
N MET A 68 -15.79 -21.63 -15.88
CA MET A 68 -16.22 -20.69 -16.91
C MET A 68 -16.20 -19.25 -16.39
N TYR A 69 -16.69 -19.03 -15.16
CA TYR A 69 -16.66 -17.70 -14.56
C TYR A 69 -15.23 -17.24 -14.31
N ALA A 70 -14.35 -18.10 -13.81
CA ALA A 70 -12.94 -17.75 -13.60
C ALA A 70 -12.24 -17.31 -14.91
N ALA A 71 -12.52 -18.01 -16.02
CA ALA A 71 -11.99 -17.64 -17.33
C ALA A 71 -12.52 -16.28 -17.82
N SER A 72 -13.81 -16.02 -17.66
CA SER A 72 -14.44 -14.74 -18.02
C SER A 72 -13.88 -13.60 -17.16
N CYS A 73 -13.85 -13.78 -15.85
CA CYS A 73 -13.34 -12.80 -14.90
C CYS A 73 -11.85 -12.46 -15.17
N GLN A 74 -11.04 -13.47 -15.52
CA GLN A 74 -9.67 -13.24 -15.94
C GLN A 74 -9.57 -12.34 -17.18
N ALA A 75 -10.42 -12.55 -18.16
CA ALA A 75 -10.44 -11.74 -19.39
C ALA A 75 -10.82 -10.29 -19.06
N ASP A 76 -11.82 -10.10 -18.20
CA ASP A 76 -12.26 -8.77 -17.78
C ASP A 76 -11.17 -8.04 -16.99
N PHE A 77 -10.54 -8.70 -16.01
CA PHE A 77 -9.43 -8.12 -15.24
C PHE A 77 -8.24 -7.76 -16.13
N ARG A 78 -7.87 -8.62 -17.07
CA ARG A 78 -6.79 -8.32 -18.03
C ARG A 78 -7.09 -7.09 -18.89
N LYS A 79 -8.32 -6.92 -19.28
CA LYS A 79 -8.76 -5.76 -20.04
C LYS A 79 -8.74 -4.49 -19.19
N GLU A 80 -9.32 -4.53 -18.00
CA GLU A 80 -9.39 -3.40 -17.07
C GLU A 80 -8.00 -2.92 -16.65
N TYR A 81 -7.08 -3.86 -16.38
CA TYR A 81 -5.73 -3.56 -15.89
C TYR A 81 -4.64 -3.63 -16.98
N SER A 82 -5.02 -3.61 -18.27
CA SER A 82 -4.06 -3.74 -19.39
C SER A 82 -2.93 -2.72 -19.38
N GLY A 83 -3.17 -1.52 -18.85
CA GLY A 83 -2.16 -0.46 -18.74
C GLY A 83 -1.21 -0.58 -17.54
N THR A 84 -1.53 -1.42 -16.57
CA THR A 84 -0.80 -1.51 -15.28
C THR A 84 -0.37 -2.92 -14.93
N ASP A 85 -1.21 -3.93 -15.13
CA ASP A 85 -0.96 -5.34 -14.80
C ASP A 85 -1.73 -6.31 -15.74
N GLY A 86 -1.47 -6.24 -17.04
CA GLY A 86 -2.13 -7.09 -18.05
C GLY A 86 -1.81 -8.59 -17.96
N ALA A 87 -0.99 -9.03 -17.01
CA ALA A 87 -0.59 -10.43 -16.83
C ALA A 87 -1.38 -11.17 -15.73
N ILE A 88 -2.55 -10.66 -15.34
CA ILE A 88 -3.41 -11.28 -14.31
C ILE A 88 -3.81 -12.68 -14.77
N THR A 89 -3.68 -13.66 -13.86
CA THR A 89 -4.09 -15.05 -14.07
C THR A 89 -4.99 -15.52 -12.94
N ILE A 90 -6.07 -16.21 -13.30
CA ILE A 90 -6.97 -16.89 -12.37
C ILE A 90 -6.95 -18.38 -12.73
N SER A 91 -6.64 -19.21 -11.77
CA SER A 91 -6.63 -20.67 -11.94
C SER A 91 -7.57 -21.32 -10.93
N VAL A 92 -8.32 -22.30 -11.39
CA VAL A 92 -9.21 -23.12 -10.57
C VAL A 92 -8.68 -24.56 -10.59
N SER A 93 -8.63 -25.21 -9.44
CA SER A 93 -8.27 -26.62 -9.32
C SER A 93 -9.22 -27.31 -8.36
N SER A 94 -9.74 -28.46 -8.75
CA SER A 94 -10.54 -29.32 -7.86
C SER A 94 -9.62 -30.16 -6.99
N GLN A 95 -9.98 -30.28 -5.71
CA GLN A 95 -9.31 -31.16 -4.75
C GLN A 95 -10.10 -32.44 -4.46
N GLY A 96 -11.18 -32.69 -5.22
CA GLY A 96 -12.09 -33.78 -5.00
C GLY A 96 -13.03 -33.57 -3.81
N GLU A 97 -13.76 -34.62 -3.44
CA GLU A 97 -14.65 -34.58 -2.28
C GLU A 97 -13.84 -34.66 -0.98
N GLN A 98 -14.06 -33.71 -0.08
CA GLN A 98 -13.40 -33.66 1.21
C GLN A 98 -14.36 -33.16 2.28
N GLN A 99 -14.19 -33.72 3.49
CA GLN A 99 -14.90 -33.23 4.66
C GLN A 99 -14.07 -32.10 5.28
N VAL A 100 -14.54 -30.87 5.18
CA VAL A 100 -13.84 -29.66 5.67
C VAL A 100 -14.78 -28.76 6.46
N SER A 101 -14.22 -28.01 7.39
CA SER A 101 -14.93 -26.93 8.07
C SER A 101 -14.91 -25.68 7.20
N ALA A 102 -16.05 -25.04 7.04
CA ALA A 102 -16.17 -23.79 6.29
C ALA A 102 -16.77 -22.69 7.18
N LEU A 103 -16.56 -21.45 6.79
CA LEU A 103 -17.26 -20.33 7.40
C LEU A 103 -18.78 -20.49 7.24
N THR A 104 -19.53 -20.01 8.23
CA THR A 104 -20.97 -19.90 8.07
C THR A 104 -21.32 -18.98 6.90
N MET A 105 -22.50 -19.12 6.33
CA MET A 105 -22.94 -18.24 5.24
C MET A 105 -22.88 -16.76 5.66
N THR A 106 -23.30 -16.44 6.88
CA THR A 106 -23.21 -15.07 7.41
C THR A 106 -21.77 -14.59 7.51
N SER A 107 -20.82 -15.41 7.98
CA SER A 107 -19.42 -15.06 8.08
C SER A 107 -18.78 -14.87 6.70
N LYS A 108 -19.13 -15.73 5.73
CA LYS A 108 -18.72 -15.59 4.33
C LYS A 108 -19.21 -14.26 3.74
N GLU A 109 -20.50 -13.93 3.91
CA GLU A 109 -21.06 -12.68 3.40
C GLU A 109 -20.38 -11.46 4.03
N LYS A 110 -20.12 -11.49 5.34
CA LYS A 110 -19.37 -10.42 6.02
C LYS A 110 -17.94 -10.29 5.48
N ALA A 111 -17.24 -11.39 5.24
CA ALA A 111 -15.88 -11.40 4.68
C ALA A 111 -15.86 -10.80 3.26
N VAL A 112 -16.78 -11.21 2.40
CA VAL A 112 -16.92 -10.67 1.04
C VAL A 112 -17.30 -9.19 1.09
N PHE A 113 -18.25 -8.80 1.93
CA PHE A 113 -18.65 -7.40 2.12
C PHE A 113 -17.47 -6.54 2.57
N PHE A 114 -16.70 -7.00 3.55
CA PHE A 114 -15.49 -6.31 4.01
C PHE A 114 -14.51 -6.07 2.85
N LEU A 115 -14.18 -7.10 2.07
CA LEU A 115 -13.25 -6.99 0.96
C LEU A 115 -13.74 -6.04 -0.15
N MET A 116 -15.04 -6.01 -0.38
CA MET A 116 -15.65 -5.11 -1.37
C MET A 116 -15.59 -3.64 -0.94
N HIS A 117 -15.78 -3.34 0.35
CA HIS A 117 -16.01 -1.98 0.84
C HIS A 117 -14.83 -1.36 1.60
N ILE A 118 -13.85 -2.18 2.04
CA ILE A 118 -12.67 -1.62 2.71
C ILE A 118 -11.96 -0.61 1.79
N PRO A 119 -11.62 0.59 2.31
CA PRO A 119 -10.81 1.56 1.58
C PRO A 119 -9.54 0.92 1.04
N TYR A 120 -9.21 1.16 -0.23
CA TYR A 120 -8.06 0.54 -0.87
C TYR A 120 -7.49 1.42 -1.98
N GLY A 121 -6.15 1.43 -2.13
CA GLY A 121 -5.47 2.18 -3.16
C GLY A 121 -5.25 3.63 -2.78
N ILE A 122 -5.31 4.51 -3.77
CA ILE A 122 -5.14 5.95 -3.57
C ILE A 122 -6.46 6.53 -3.09
N GLU A 123 -6.48 7.01 -1.85
CA GLU A 123 -7.63 7.73 -1.27
C GLU A 123 -7.58 9.22 -1.62
N LYS A 124 -6.36 9.80 -1.70
CA LYS A 124 -6.20 11.21 -2.05
C LYS A 124 -4.84 11.48 -2.70
N MET A 125 -4.84 12.33 -3.71
CA MET A 125 -3.62 12.91 -4.28
C MET A 125 -3.29 14.22 -3.57
N SER A 126 -1.99 14.57 -3.50
CA SER A 126 -1.55 15.85 -2.94
C SER A 126 -2.09 17.02 -3.78
N GLY A 127 -2.65 18.02 -3.09
CA GLY A 127 -3.02 19.28 -3.72
C GLY A 127 -1.85 20.26 -3.89
N GLU A 128 -0.73 20.02 -3.20
CA GLU A 128 0.45 20.90 -3.20
C GLU A 128 1.53 20.40 -4.17
N ILE A 129 1.64 19.11 -4.37
CA ILE A 129 2.71 18.49 -5.18
C ILE A 129 2.08 17.60 -6.25
N GLU A 130 2.22 18.02 -7.49
CA GLU A 130 1.67 17.30 -8.64
C GLU A 130 2.23 15.86 -8.73
N GLY A 131 1.33 14.90 -8.91
CA GLY A 131 1.66 13.49 -9.09
C GLY A 131 2.10 12.75 -7.83
N LEU A 132 2.07 13.41 -6.65
CA LEU A 132 2.33 12.78 -5.36
C LEU A 132 1.02 12.20 -4.79
N VAL A 133 1.07 10.95 -4.34
CA VAL A 133 0.00 10.38 -3.51
C VAL A 133 0.10 10.96 -2.11
N GLU A 134 -0.96 11.57 -1.61
CA GLU A 134 -1.05 12.07 -0.23
C GLU A 134 -1.46 10.96 0.72
N THR A 135 -2.56 10.28 0.42
CA THR A 135 -3.16 9.27 1.30
C THR A 135 -3.47 8.00 0.52
N SER A 136 -3.10 6.86 1.06
CA SER A 136 -3.40 5.54 0.49
C SER A 136 -3.58 4.49 1.57
N ASN A 137 -4.28 3.41 1.22
CA ASN A 137 -4.34 2.19 2.01
C ASN A 137 -4.06 0.96 1.15
N ASN A 138 -3.45 -0.06 1.75
CA ASN A 138 -3.18 -1.34 1.13
C ASN A 138 -3.59 -2.49 2.06
N ILE A 139 -4.25 -3.52 1.51
CA ILE A 139 -4.50 -4.78 2.21
C ILE A 139 -3.29 -5.69 1.96
N GLY A 140 -2.29 -5.59 2.83
CA GLY A 140 -1.02 -6.28 2.64
C GLY A 140 -1.06 -7.75 2.99
N VAL A 141 -1.85 -8.14 3.99
CA VAL A 141 -2.05 -9.54 4.41
C VAL A 141 -3.53 -9.80 4.61
N LEU A 142 -3.96 -10.97 4.16
CA LEU A 142 -5.32 -11.47 4.33
C LEU A 142 -5.23 -12.96 4.62
N ARG A 143 -5.98 -13.46 5.62
CA ARG A 143 -6.02 -14.86 5.97
C ARG A 143 -7.25 -15.21 6.82
N ILE A 144 -7.66 -16.46 6.78
CA ILE A 144 -8.62 -17.02 7.74
C ILE A 144 -7.84 -17.78 8.80
N GLU A 145 -8.00 -17.37 10.06
CA GLU A 145 -7.45 -18.03 11.24
C GLU A 145 -8.55 -18.26 12.25
N ASP A 146 -8.65 -19.49 12.75
CA ASP A 146 -9.65 -19.89 13.75
C ASP A 146 -11.10 -19.51 13.39
N GLY A 147 -11.43 -19.59 12.09
CA GLY A 147 -12.75 -19.25 11.57
C GLY A 147 -13.03 -17.74 11.49
N MET A 148 -12.02 -16.92 11.65
CA MET A 148 -12.11 -15.45 11.53
C MET A 148 -11.28 -14.94 10.34
N LEU A 149 -11.82 -13.97 9.62
CA LEU A 149 -11.05 -13.22 8.61
C LEU A 149 -10.15 -12.21 9.31
N CYS A 150 -8.83 -12.38 9.15
CA CYS A 150 -7.82 -11.44 9.61
C CYS A 150 -7.24 -10.67 8.43
N ALA A 151 -7.23 -9.33 8.52
CA ALA A 151 -6.66 -8.45 7.51
C ALA A 151 -5.67 -7.49 8.13
N SER A 152 -4.47 -7.37 7.54
CA SER A 152 -3.50 -6.34 7.91
C SER A 152 -3.41 -5.29 6.81
N CYS A 153 -3.63 -4.04 7.18
CA CYS A 153 -3.68 -2.90 6.28
C CYS A 153 -2.54 -1.92 6.55
N GLY A 154 -1.93 -1.43 5.49
CA GLY A 154 -0.90 -0.39 5.55
C GLY A 154 -1.43 0.96 5.10
N ILE A 155 -1.87 1.79 6.06
CA ILE A 155 -2.34 3.15 5.79
C ILE A 155 -1.12 4.08 5.74
N ARG A 156 -1.06 4.92 4.72
CA ARG A 156 -0.02 5.94 4.58
C ARG A 156 -0.66 7.28 4.22
N SER A 157 -0.21 8.33 4.89
CA SER A 157 -0.57 9.70 4.55
C SER A 157 0.51 10.67 5.00
N SER A 158 0.74 11.73 4.23
CA SER A 158 1.52 12.86 4.68
C SER A 158 0.71 13.83 5.54
N VAL A 159 -0.62 13.68 5.62
CA VAL A 159 -1.53 14.52 6.41
C VAL A 159 -2.15 13.69 7.54
N GLY A 160 -1.91 14.11 8.79
CA GLY A 160 -2.30 13.35 9.98
C GLY A 160 -3.82 13.10 10.07
N SER A 161 -4.64 14.12 9.85
CA SER A 161 -6.10 13.99 9.86
C SER A 161 -6.65 13.08 8.76
N ALA A 162 -6.02 13.08 7.57
CA ALA A 162 -6.42 12.20 6.48
C ALA A 162 -6.05 10.73 6.78
N LYS A 163 -4.89 10.49 7.41
CA LYS A 163 -4.50 9.16 7.90
C LYS A 163 -5.51 8.64 8.91
N LEU A 164 -5.86 9.45 9.91
CA LEU A 164 -6.84 9.10 10.92
C LEU A 164 -8.20 8.78 10.30
N TYR A 165 -8.67 9.59 9.37
CA TYR A 165 -9.95 9.37 8.70
C TYR A 165 -10.03 8.02 7.98
N VAL A 166 -8.97 7.60 7.28
CA VAL A 166 -8.93 6.27 6.63
C VAL A 166 -8.92 5.16 7.68
N SER A 167 -8.18 5.33 8.78
CA SER A 167 -8.15 4.43 9.93
C SER A 167 -9.55 4.25 10.53
N GLU A 168 -10.25 5.34 10.79
CA GLU A 168 -11.62 5.35 11.33
C GLU A 168 -12.63 4.70 10.36
N LYS A 169 -12.50 4.90 9.06
CA LYS A 169 -13.34 4.21 8.05
C LYS A 169 -13.19 2.69 8.16
N ILE A 170 -11.95 2.19 8.28
CA ILE A 170 -11.68 0.76 8.42
C ILE A 170 -12.18 0.24 9.75
N GLN A 171 -11.94 0.96 10.83
CA GLN A 171 -12.44 0.64 12.16
C GLN A 171 -13.97 0.53 12.15
N TYR A 172 -14.66 1.56 11.68
CA TYR A 172 -16.12 1.58 11.63
C TYR A 172 -16.70 0.43 10.82
N LEU A 173 -16.12 0.15 9.65
CA LEU A 173 -16.52 -1.00 8.82
C LEU A 173 -16.33 -2.32 9.58
N THR A 174 -15.18 -2.50 10.22
CA THR A 174 -14.82 -3.73 10.95
C THR A 174 -15.77 -3.96 12.14
N GLU A 175 -15.97 -2.93 12.96
CA GLU A 175 -16.87 -2.98 14.13
C GLU A 175 -18.33 -3.18 13.73
N PHE A 176 -18.79 -2.53 12.65
CA PHE A 176 -20.15 -2.74 12.12
C PHE A 176 -20.38 -4.20 11.69
N LEU A 177 -19.37 -4.87 11.18
CA LEU A 177 -19.43 -6.30 10.84
C LEU A 177 -19.25 -7.22 12.06
N GLY A 178 -19.00 -6.66 13.24
CA GLY A 178 -18.80 -7.39 14.50
C GLY A 178 -17.38 -7.94 14.66
N GLY A 179 -16.40 -7.33 14.00
CA GLY A 179 -14.99 -7.63 14.14
C GLY A 179 -14.29 -6.71 15.14
N GLU A 180 -13.00 -6.97 15.37
CA GLU A 180 -12.12 -6.19 16.21
C GLU A 180 -11.10 -5.42 15.36
N TYR A 181 -10.80 -4.19 15.77
CA TYR A 181 -9.84 -3.33 15.10
C TYR A 181 -8.71 -2.92 16.04
N THR A 182 -7.49 -3.02 15.59
CA THR A 182 -6.31 -2.59 16.33
C THR A 182 -5.36 -1.81 15.44
N VAL A 183 -4.69 -0.80 16.00
CA VAL A 183 -3.64 -0.03 15.33
C VAL A 183 -2.29 -0.46 15.86
N MET A 184 -1.37 -0.80 14.95
CA MET A 184 0.01 -1.16 15.28
C MET A 184 0.97 -0.33 14.45
N GLY A 185 2.13 0.03 15.04
CA GLY A 185 3.18 0.72 14.31
C GLY A 185 2.75 2.09 13.77
N ASP A 186 1.93 2.82 14.54
CA ASP A 186 1.49 4.15 14.13
C ASP A 186 2.69 5.09 14.00
N TYR A 187 2.82 5.69 12.82
CA TYR A 187 3.90 6.60 12.46
C TYR A 187 3.31 7.98 12.17
N PRO A 188 3.81 9.04 12.82
CA PRO A 188 3.27 10.39 12.60
C PRO A 188 3.43 10.82 11.14
N ALA A 189 2.47 11.59 10.66
CA ALA A 189 2.56 12.24 9.36
C ALA A 189 3.63 13.33 9.36
N TRP A 190 4.32 13.48 8.23
CA TRP A 190 5.21 14.61 8.01
C TRP A 190 4.64 15.49 6.90
N GLU A 191 3.91 16.51 7.33
CA GLU A 191 3.21 17.40 6.42
C GLU A 191 4.19 18.29 5.64
N TYR A 192 3.86 18.56 4.39
CA TYR A 192 4.66 19.47 3.56
C TYR A 192 4.54 20.90 4.10
N LYS A 193 5.66 21.46 4.53
CA LYS A 193 5.75 22.87 4.95
C LYS A 193 6.04 23.73 3.74
N LYS A 194 5.07 24.55 3.32
CA LYS A 194 5.20 25.40 2.13
C LYS A 194 6.35 26.39 2.28
N ASP A 195 6.40 27.09 3.41
CA ASP A 195 7.41 28.10 3.71
C ASP A 195 8.48 27.49 4.64
N SER A 196 9.48 26.82 4.06
CA SER A 196 10.59 26.20 4.79
C SER A 196 11.89 26.95 4.52
N VAL A 197 12.33 27.71 5.51
CA VAL A 197 13.59 28.48 5.45
C VAL A 197 14.79 27.54 5.29
N LEU A 198 14.77 26.40 5.99
CA LEU A 198 15.84 25.42 5.89
C LEU A 198 15.92 24.82 4.48
N ARG A 199 14.79 24.49 3.87
CA ARG A 199 14.76 23.92 2.50
C ARG A 199 15.30 24.92 1.48
N GLU A 200 14.95 26.20 1.59
CA GLU A 200 15.44 27.25 0.71
C GLU A 200 16.95 27.43 0.86
N LEU A 201 17.43 27.57 2.09
CA LEU A 201 18.87 27.64 2.40
C LEU A 201 19.64 26.44 1.82
N MET A 202 19.10 25.24 2.00
CA MET A 202 19.72 24.02 1.48
C MET A 202 19.72 23.99 -0.04
N ALA A 203 18.65 24.42 -0.70
CA ALA A 203 18.58 24.48 -2.17
C ALA A 203 19.61 25.48 -2.74
N ASP A 204 19.72 26.66 -2.14
CA ASP A 204 20.69 27.70 -2.54
C ASP A 204 22.13 27.21 -2.32
N THR A 205 22.42 26.61 -1.16
CA THR A 205 23.73 26.01 -0.87
C THR A 205 24.10 24.91 -1.87
N TYR A 206 23.11 24.08 -2.27
CA TYR A 206 23.34 23.04 -3.27
C TYR A 206 23.67 23.64 -4.65
N ARG A 207 22.97 24.71 -5.03
CA ARG A 207 23.24 25.43 -6.28
C ARG A 207 24.63 26.08 -6.27
N GLU A 208 25.01 26.68 -5.15
CA GLU A 208 26.34 27.29 -4.97
C GLU A 208 27.45 26.26 -5.14
N LEU A 209 27.35 25.09 -4.47
CA LEU A 209 28.40 24.07 -4.48
C LEU A 209 28.51 23.31 -5.80
N PHE A 210 27.36 22.98 -6.40
CA PHE A 210 27.34 22.03 -7.51
C PHE A 210 26.91 22.62 -8.85
N GLY A 211 26.54 23.92 -8.89
CA GLY A 211 26.08 24.59 -10.10
C GLY A 211 24.80 24.00 -10.69
N LYS A 212 23.97 23.34 -9.88
CA LYS A 212 22.76 22.64 -10.30
C LYS A 212 21.64 22.88 -9.31
N GLU A 213 20.39 22.87 -9.80
CA GLU A 213 19.23 22.93 -8.94
C GLU A 213 19.07 21.66 -8.10
N ALA A 214 18.76 21.84 -6.82
CA ALA A 214 18.41 20.75 -5.94
C ALA A 214 17.05 20.16 -6.33
N SER A 215 16.97 18.83 -6.41
CA SER A 215 15.70 18.15 -6.66
C SER A 215 14.94 17.95 -5.34
N VAL A 216 14.07 18.89 -5.01
CA VAL A 216 13.17 18.77 -3.84
C VAL A 216 12.03 17.82 -4.19
N LYS A 217 11.83 16.79 -3.36
CA LYS A 217 10.78 15.78 -3.55
C LYS A 217 10.14 15.46 -2.21
N ALA A 218 8.84 15.25 -2.24
CA ALA A 218 8.17 14.55 -1.16
C ALA A 218 8.04 13.07 -1.53
N ILE A 219 8.05 12.19 -0.53
CA ILE A 219 7.88 10.76 -0.72
C ILE A 219 6.70 10.26 0.11
N HIS A 220 6.01 9.25 -0.40
CA HIS A 220 4.91 8.60 0.28
C HIS A 220 5.44 7.46 1.17
N ALA A 221 6.18 7.83 2.22
CA ALA A 221 6.79 6.91 3.18
C ALA A 221 6.93 7.57 4.56
N GLY A 222 6.94 6.75 5.62
CA GLY A 222 7.32 7.20 6.95
C GLY A 222 8.82 7.53 7.00
N LEU A 223 9.17 8.66 7.58
CA LEU A 223 10.54 9.09 7.81
C LEU A 223 10.69 9.58 9.25
N GLU A 224 11.91 9.50 9.78
CA GLU A 224 12.26 9.98 11.12
C GLU A 224 11.91 11.46 11.32
N CYS A 225 11.96 12.26 10.25
CA CYS A 225 11.52 13.65 10.26
C CYS A 225 10.07 13.82 10.74
N GLY A 226 9.18 12.85 10.45
CA GLY A 226 7.82 12.84 10.96
C GLY A 226 7.77 12.72 12.48
N LEU A 227 8.61 11.86 13.07
CA LEU A 227 8.73 11.72 14.52
C LEU A 227 9.23 12.99 15.20
N PHE A 228 10.24 13.65 14.61
CA PHE A 228 10.75 14.92 15.15
C PHE A 228 9.72 16.03 15.01
N TYR A 229 9.05 16.10 13.87
CA TYR A 229 8.00 17.09 13.60
C TYR A 229 6.84 16.99 14.59
N ASP A 230 6.43 15.75 14.92
CA ASP A 230 5.38 15.48 15.89
C ASP A 230 5.78 15.91 17.32
N LYS A 231 7.04 15.72 17.70
CA LYS A 231 7.55 16.01 19.05
C LYS A 231 7.96 17.45 19.26
N ILE A 232 8.32 18.16 18.21
CA ILE A 232 8.86 19.53 18.27
C ILE A 232 7.96 20.45 17.43
N PRO A 233 6.98 21.12 18.05
CA PRO A 233 6.08 22.01 17.34
C PRO A 233 6.83 23.10 16.55
N GLY A 234 6.48 23.24 15.26
CA GLY A 234 7.09 24.26 14.39
C GLY A 234 8.44 23.89 13.79
N LEU A 235 8.96 22.71 14.08
CA LEU A 235 10.23 22.23 13.52
C LEU A 235 10.23 22.36 11.99
N ASP A 236 11.31 22.94 11.46
CA ASP A 236 11.61 22.90 10.04
C ASP A 236 12.66 21.83 9.78
N CYS A 237 12.34 20.80 9.01
CA CYS A 237 13.23 19.68 8.77
C CYS A 237 13.22 19.22 7.32
N VAL A 238 14.39 18.77 6.87
CA VAL A 238 14.64 18.26 5.53
C VAL A 238 15.40 16.95 5.64
N SER A 239 14.97 15.93 4.89
CA SER A 239 15.68 14.66 4.76
C SER A 239 16.53 14.66 3.50
N PHE A 240 17.79 14.34 3.62
CA PHE A 240 18.71 14.17 2.49
C PHE A 240 19.76 13.12 2.81
N GLY A 241 20.44 12.60 1.80
CA GLY A 241 21.46 11.58 2.01
C GLY A 241 22.14 11.14 0.72
N PRO A 242 23.15 10.26 0.83
CA PRO A 242 23.88 9.70 -0.28
C PRO A 242 22.99 8.80 -1.17
N SER A 243 23.47 8.52 -2.37
CA SER A 243 22.81 7.60 -3.29
C SER A 243 22.94 6.16 -2.81
N MET A 244 21.81 5.50 -2.65
CA MET A 244 21.70 4.09 -2.26
C MET A 244 20.96 3.29 -3.33
N GLN A 245 21.28 2.01 -3.45
CA GLN A 245 20.61 1.06 -4.32
C GLN A 245 20.17 -0.15 -3.51
N ASP A 246 19.12 -0.83 -3.96
CA ASP A 246 18.61 -2.08 -3.41
C ASP A 246 18.36 -2.03 -1.87
N ILE A 247 17.86 -0.87 -1.40
CA ILE A 247 17.61 -0.58 0.01
C ILE A 247 16.66 -1.64 0.59
N HIS A 248 16.95 -2.11 1.80
CA HIS A 248 16.23 -3.17 2.51
C HIS A 248 16.37 -4.57 1.90
N THR A 249 17.45 -4.81 1.17
CA THR A 249 17.81 -6.14 0.65
C THR A 249 19.23 -6.51 1.05
N THR A 250 19.60 -7.78 0.87
CA THR A 250 20.97 -8.28 1.07
C THR A 250 21.98 -7.70 0.06
N GLU A 251 21.50 -7.09 -1.01
CA GLU A 251 22.30 -6.47 -2.08
C GLU A 251 22.40 -4.94 -1.93
N GLU A 252 22.03 -4.41 -0.75
CA GLU A 252 22.06 -2.97 -0.50
C GLU A 252 23.47 -2.39 -0.70
N LYS A 253 23.54 -1.28 -1.44
CA LYS A 253 24.77 -0.60 -1.82
C LYS A 253 24.69 0.88 -1.54
N LEU A 254 25.79 1.44 -1.02
CA LEU A 254 25.99 2.86 -0.80
C LEU A 254 27.07 3.40 -1.74
N SER A 255 26.81 4.52 -2.41
CA SER A 255 27.80 5.18 -3.27
C SER A 255 28.79 5.99 -2.42
N ILE A 256 30.05 5.55 -2.35
CA ILE A 256 31.15 6.22 -1.61
C ILE A 256 31.32 7.67 -2.10
N SER A 257 31.36 7.88 -3.42
CA SER A 257 31.53 9.24 -3.97
C SER A 257 30.35 10.17 -3.68
N SER A 258 29.13 9.64 -3.60
CA SER A 258 27.98 10.46 -3.20
C SER A 258 27.99 10.76 -1.69
N THR A 259 28.52 9.87 -0.87
CA THR A 259 28.69 10.12 0.56
C THR A 259 29.67 11.26 0.81
N ALA A 260 30.80 11.31 0.10
CA ALA A 260 31.76 12.40 0.20
C ALA A 260 31.12 13.74 -0.19
N ARG A 261 30.36 13.79 -1.30
CA ARG A 261 29.64 15.00 -1.71
C ARG A 261 28.58 15.42 -0.69
N MET A 262 27.86 14.46 -0.09
CA MET A 262 26.86 14.78 0.92
C MET A 262 27.50 15.33 2.21
N TRP A 263 28.68 14.84 2.57
CA TRP A 263 29.44 15.39 3.69
C TRP A 263 29.86 16.85 3.44
N GLU A 264 30.45 17.14 2.28
CA GLU A 264 30.81 18.49 1.87
C GLU A 264 29.60 19.42 1.88
N TYR A 265 28.48 18.96 1.34
CA TYR A 265 27.22 19.69 1.34
C TYR A 265 26.70 19.97 2.75
N LEU A 266 26.69 18.95 3.65
CA LEU A 266 26.27 19.12 5.03
C LEU A 266 27.11 20.19 5.76
N VAL A 267 28.43 20.12 5.63
CA VAL A 267 29.35 21.10 6.25
C VAL A 267 29.00 22.51 5.75
N LYS A 268 28.82 22.67 4.44
CA LYS A 268 28.51 23.99 3.85
C LYS A 268 27.14 24.50 4.30
N VAL A 269 26.13 23.65 4.41
CA VAL A 269 24.81 24.02 4.96
C VAL A 269 24.96 24.53 6.39
N LEU A 270 25.72 23.81 7.24
CA LEU A 270 25.95 24.23 8.63
C LEU A 270 26.70 25.58 8.74
N GLU A 271 27.65 25.85 7.84
CA GLU A 271 28.32 27.14 7.77
C GLU A 271 27.37 28.26 7.37
N ASN A 272 26.40 27.98 6.50
CA ASN A 272 25.43 28.96 6.01
C ASN A 272 24.24 29.18 6.97
N ILE A 273 24.00 28.26 7.93
CA ILE A 273 23.03 28.48 9.01
C ILE A 273 23.62 29.55 9.95
N ARG A 274 23.08 30.75 9.87
CA ARG A 274 23.39 31.82 10.84
C ARG A 274 22.37 31.74 11.96
N GLY A 275 22.86 31.69 13.20
CA GLY A 275 22.03 31.73 14.41
C GLY A 275 21.23 33.03 14.55
#